data_b9707a2dbb7a08843b703da561959b75
#
_entry.id   b9707a2dbb7a08843b703da561959b75
#
_cell.length_a   1.000
_cell.length_b   1.000
_cell.length_c   1.000
_cell.angle_alpha   90.00
_cell.angle_beta   90.00
_cell.angle_gamma   90.00
#
_symmetry.space_group_name_H-M   'P 1'
#
loop_
_entity.id
_entity.type
_entity.pdbx_description
1 polymer ?
#
loop_
_entity_poly.entity_id
_entity_poly.type
_entity_poly.pdbx_seq_one_letter_code
_entity_poly.pdbx_strand_id
1 'polypeptide(L)'
;MVTIPAVRAAVTAKIFPKPNLSARIQAACKNLKRSGWRGMVPKLWPNAKYVYSIMTGSMQPYVKKLRHYAGDVPLVSADYGSTESWIGVNIDADLPPEKVTFAAVPTFSYFEFIPLHPPSGEFTVDDYVEGETVSLSKVTVGQQYEIVLTTFTGLYRCRLGDVIEVTGFYNGTPKMRFLCRRKLMLTINIDKNTENDVQLVVEKGSQGLSMAGAELVDFTSCANQRDSGGHYVVFWEIEGDVEESVLSECCKEMDLSFVDPGYVLSRKAGTIGPLELHVVEKGTFNKILDYFIGLGAALSQFKTPRCTSNHFILKILHLRTIKIVRSTAYS
;
A
#
# COMPACT_ATOMS: atom_id res chain seq x y z
N MET A 1 3.48 -16.84 23.75
CA MET A 1 3.44 -18.18 24.40
C MET A 1 2.10 -18.35 25.09
N VAL A 2 1.39 -19.48 24.93
CA VAL A 2 0.10 -19.71 25.61
C VAL A 2 0.37 -19.98 27.10
N THR A 3 -0.06 -19.06 27.96
CA THR A 3 0.23 -19.09 29.41
C THR A 3 -0.81 -19.84 30.22
N ILE A 4 -2.08 -19.90 29.74
CA ILE A 4 -3.18 -20.58 30.44
C ILE A 4 -3.04 -22.10 30.25
N PRO A 5 -2.85 -22.90 31.33
CA PRO A 5 -2.58 -24.33 31.20
C PRO A 5 -3.65 -25.13 30.46
N ALA A 6 -4.93 -24.86 30.71
CA ALA A 6 -6.03 -25.56 30.05
C ALA A 6 -6.05 -25.29 28.54
N VAL A 7 -5.83 -24.05 28.12
CA VAL A 7 -5.74 -23.67 26.70
C VAL A 7 -4.52 -24.30 26.06
N ARG A 8 -3.37 -24.28 26.74
CA ARG A 8 -2.14 -24.94 26.29
C ARG A 8 -2.36 -26.44 26.08
N ALA A 9 -2.97 -27.13 27.02
CA ALA A 9 -3.29 -28.54 26.92
C ALA A 9 -4.23 -28.83 25.72
N ALA A 10 -5.28 -28.06 25.54
CA ALA A 10 -6.22 -28.20 24.42
C ALA A 10 -5.54 -27.98 23.06
N VAL A 11 -4.67 -26.97 22.94
CA VAL A 11 -3.89 -26.73 21.72
C VAL A 11 -2.91 -27.87 21.46
N THR A 12 -2.16 -28.30 22.49
CA THR A 12 -1.16 -29.40 22.40
C THR A 12 -1.83 -30.72 21.98
N ALA A 13 -3.06 -30.99 22.44
CA ALA A 13 -3.83 -32.17 22.04
C ALA A 13 -4.23 -32.15 20.53
N LYS A 14 -4.25 -30.99 19.89
CA LYS A 14 -4.54 -30.83 18.45
C LYS A 14 -3.29 -30.76 17.58
N ILE A 15 -2.16 -30.36 18.16
CA ILE A 15 -0.88 -30.20 17.46
C ILE A 15 0.07 -31.31 17.91
N PHE A 16 0.20 -32.34 17.07
CA PHE A 16 1.13 -33.44 17.35
C PHE A 16 2.19 -33.53 16.23
N PRO A 17 3.40 -34.03 16.58
CA PRO A 17 4.50 -34.14 15.62
C PRO A 17 4.14 -35.04 14.44
N LYS A 18 4.45 -34.56 13.22
CA LYS A 18 4.29 -35.31 11.95
C LYS A 18 5.66 -35.42 11.26
N PRO A 19 6.57 -36.31 11.75
CA PRO A 19 7.97 -36.36 11.30
C PRO A 19 8.08 -36.60 9.78
N ASN A 20 7.26 -37.47 9.19
CA ASN A 20 7.25 -37.71 7.75
C ASN A 20 6.85 -36.49 6.93
N LEU A 21 5.85 -35.71 7.41
CA LEU A 21 5.45 -34.46 6.77
C LEU A 21 6.55 -33.41 6.91
N SER A 22 7.16 -33.31 8.10
CA SER A 22 8.27 -32.41 8.35
C SER A 22 9.46 -32.67 7.41
N ALA A 23 9.85 -33.93 7.25
CA ALA A 23 10.93 -34.34 6.35
C ALA A 23 10.61 -33.98 4.87
N ARG A 24 9.37 -34.19 4.43
CA ARG A 24 8.91 -33.83 3.08
C ARG A 24 8.97 -32.32 2.86
N ILE A 25 8.48 -31.53 3.81
CA ILE A 25 8.54 -30.06 3.75
C ILE A 25 10.00 -29.60 3.71
N GLN A 26 10.86 -30.16 4.57
CA GLN A 26 12.28 -29.80 4.60
C GLN A 26 12.98 -30.09 3.26
N ALA A 27 12.69 -31.25 2.64
CA ALA A 27 13.22 -31.59 1.32
C ALA A 27 12.73 -30.64 0.23
N ALA A 28 11.43 -30.27 0.24
CA ALA A 28 10.88 -29.28 -0.66
C ALA A 28 11.52 -27.90 -0.49
N CYS A 29 11.73 -27.46 0.75
CA CYS A 29 12.36 -26.17 1.06
C CYS A 29 13.81 -26.09 0.57
N LYS A 30 14.59 -27.18 0.65
CA LYS A 30 15.97 -27.22 0.12
C LYS A 30 16.01 -26.91 -1.39
N ASN A 31 15.06 -27.44 -2.13
CA ASN A 31 14.96 -27.20 -3.58
C ASN A 31 14.45 -25.79 -3.87
N LEU A 32 13.44 -25.33 -3.14
CA LEU A 32 12.87 -23.97 -3.26
C LEU A 32 13.92 -22.89 -2.98
N LYS A 33 14.78 -23.08 -1.97
CA LYS A 33 15.86 -22.15 -1.66
C LYS A 33 16.81 -21.94 -2.85
N ARG A 34 17.11 -23.01 -3.63
CA ARG A 34 17.96 -22.94 -4.83
C ARG A 34 17.31 -22.16 -5.97
N SER A 35 15.97 -22.14 -6.02
CA SER A 35 15.18 -21.40 -7.06
C SER A 35 14.65 -20.06 -6.54
N GLY A 36 15.21 -19.50 -5.44
CA GLY A 36 14.77 -18.25 -4.86
C GLY A 36 13.32 -18.29 -4.37
N TRP A 37 12.82 -19.46 -3.94
CA TRP A 37 11.45 -19.66 -3.43
C TRP A 37 10.32 -19.50 -4.45
N ARG A 38 10.63 -19.42 -5.74
CA ARG A 38 9.63 -19.30 -6.79
C ARG A 38 8.67 -20.49 -6.79
N GLY A 39 7.36 -20.21 -6.81
CA GLY A 39 6.33 -21.25 -6.79
C GLY A 39 6.24 -22.03 -5.49
N MET A 40 6.61 -21.40 -4.36
CA MET A 40 6.55 -22.02 -3.03
C MET A 40 5.15 -22.53 -2.69
N VAL A 41 4.11 -21.76 -3.01
CA VAL A 41 2.72 -22.10 -2.66
C VAL A 41 2.29 -23.45 -3.24
N PRO A 42 2.33 -23.69 -4.56
CA PRO A 42 1.91 -24.98 -5.11
C PRO A 42 2.83 -26.14 -4.70
N LYS A 43 4.09 -25.87 -4.33
CA LYS A 43 5.01 -26.92 -3.84
C LYS A 43 4.67 -27.37 -2.43
N LEU A 44 4.28 -26.46 -1.54
CA LEU A 44 3.92 -26.78 -0.16
C LEU A 44 2.44 -27.13 -0.01
N TRP A 45 1.58 -26.55 -0.81
CA TRP A 45 0.13 -26.78 -0.86
C TRP A 45 -0.33 -27.14 -2.28
N PRO A 46 -0.11 -28.40 -2.72
CA PRO A 46 -0.39 -28.83 -4.10
C PRO A 46 -1.88 -28.74 -4.48
N ASN A 47 -2.75 -28.65 -3.50
CA ASN A 47 -4.20 -28.48 -3.71
C ASN A 47 -4.67 -27.03 -3.61
N ALA A 48 -3.77 -26.07 -3.47
CA ALA A 48 -4.13 -24.65 -3.46
C ALA A 48 -4.81 -24.27 -4.79
N LYS A 49 -5.99 -23.69 -4.70
CA LYS A 49 -6.77 -23.26 -5.87
C LYS A 49 -6.56 -21.80 -6.18
N TYR A 50 -6.34 -21.00 -5.16
CA TYR A 50 -6.05 -19.55 -5.25
C TYR A 50 -5.34 -19.08 -3.98
N VAL A 51 -4.73 -17.92 -4.06
CA VAL A 51 -4.22 -17.17 -2.90
C VAL A 51 -5.14 -15.97 -2.73
N TYR A 52 -5.82 -15.94 -1.58
CA TYR A 52 -6.67 -14.84 -1.18
C TYR A 52 -5.88 -13.83 -0.34
N SER A 53 -5.93 -12.55 -0.71
CA SER A 53 -5.32 -11.46 0.06
C SER A 53 -5.89 -10.11 -0.36
N ILE A 54 -5.63 -9.06 0.44
CA ILE A 54 -5.82 -7.67 0.02
C ILE A 54 -4.64 -7.30 -0.88
N MET A 55 -4.91 -6.82 -2.11
CA MET A 55 -3.89 -6.55 -3.12
C MET A 55 -4.03 -5.16 -3.76
N THR A 56 -4.80 -4.28 -3.14
CA THR A 56 -5.05 -2.90 -3.59
C THR A 56 -4.47 -1.88 -2.62
N GLY A 57 -4.38 -0.64 -3.04
CA GLY A 57 -3.86 0.46 -2.22
C GLY A 57 -2.42 0.18 -1.76
N SER A 58 -2.14 0.42 -0.48
CA SER A 58 -0.79 0.23 0.11
C SER A 58 -0.23 -1.19 0.01
N MET A 59 -1.06 -2.20 -0.33
CA MET A 59 -0.63 -3.59 -0.51
C MET A 59 -0.24 -3.94 -1.96
N GLN A 60 -0.57 -3.07 -2.91
CA GLN A 60 -0.27 -3.30 -4.33
C GLN A 60 1.22 -3.56 -4.64
N PRO A 61 2.21 -2.89 -4.01
CA PRO A 61 3.64 -3.15 -4.26
C PRO A 61 4.06 -4.60 -3.99
N TYR A 62 3.35 -5.29 -3.09
CA TYR A 62 3.68 -6.68 -2.72
C TYR A 62 3.14 -7.72 -3.69
N VAL A 63 2.29 -7.33 -4.66
CA VAL A 63 1.65 -8.27 -5.61
C VAL A 63 2.71 -9.01 -6.44
N LYS A 64 3.75 -8.32 -6.91
CA LYS A 64 4.86 -8.95 -7.65
C LYS A 64 5.55 -10.03 -6.83
N LYS A 65 5.86 -9.74 -5.56
CA LYS A 65 6.48 -10.68 -4.62
C LYS A 65 5.56 -11.85 -4.30
N LEU A 66 4.27 -11.59 -4.09
CA LEU A 66 3.27 -12.62 -3.88
C LEU A 66 3.13 -13.53 -5.11
N ARG A 67 3.13 -12.96 -6.32
CA ARG A 67 3.13 -13.72 -7.59
C ARG A 67 4.34 -14.63 -7.72
N HIS A 68 5.52 -14.16 -7.32
CA HIS A 68 6.74 -14.96 -7.31
C HIS A 68 6.56 -16.24 -6.46
N TYR A 69 6.00 -16.10 -5.25
CA TYR A 69 5.76 -17.25 -4.37
C TYR A 69 4.56 -18.11 -4.77
N ALA A 70 3.51 -17.49 -5.32
CA ALA A 70 2.31 -18.21 -5.77
C ALA A 70 2.56 -19.00 -7.06
N GLY A 71 3.54 -18.60 -7.89
CA GLY A 71 3.72 -19.19 -9.22
C GLY A 71 2.47 -18.99 -10.07
N ASP A 72 1.91 -20.07 -10.61
CA ASP A 72 0.72 -20.03 -11.47
C ASP A 72 -0.62 -20.09 -10.69
N VAL A 73 -0.56 -20.21 -9.35
CA VAL A 73 -1.78 -20.21 -8.53
C VAL A 73 -2.45 -18.84 -8.63
N PRO A 74 -3.76 -18.75 -8.94
CA PRO A 74 -4.48 -17.51 -9.06
C PRO A 74 -4.35 -16.63 -7.80
N LEU A 75 -4.16 -15.33 -7.99
CA LEU A 75 -4.19 -14.33 -6.93
C LEU A 75 -5.55 -13.64 -6.96
N VAL A 76 -6.27 -13.66 -5.85
CA VAL A 76 -7.63 -13.12 -5.74
C VAL A 76 -7.67 -12.07 -4.64
N SER A 77 -7.90 -10.81 -5.03
CA SER A 77 -8.27 -9.74 -4.10
C SER A 77 -9.79 -9.73 -4.01
N ALA A 78 -10.36 -10.41 -3.00
CA ALA A 78 -11.78 -10.71 -3.00
C ALA A 78 -12.65 -9.62 -2.36
N ASP A 79 -12.12 -8.87 -1.39
CA ASP A 79 -12.90 -7.92 -0.61
C ASP A 79 -12.32 -6.51 -0.63
N TYR A 80 -13.23 -5.54 -0.56
CA TYR A 80 -12.94 -4.17 -0.19
C TYR A 80 -13.66 -3.88 1.14
N GLY A 81 -12.88 -3.74 2.20
CA GLY A 81 -13.39 -3.52 3.54
C GLY A 81 -12.62 -2.46 4.29
N SER A 82 -13.28 -1.86 5.26
CA SER A 82 -12.69 -1.00 6.28
C SER A 82 -13.11 -1.52 7.66
N THR A 83 -12.56 -0.93 8.73
CA THR A 83 -13.00 -1.26 10.10
C THR A 83 -14.48 -0.92 10.30
N GLU A 84 -14.97 0.10 9.59
CA GLU A 84 -16.33 0.62 9.70
C GLU A 84 -17.35 -0.26 8.99
N SER A 85 -16.96 -0.89 7.85
CA SER A 85 -17.89 -1.67 7.04
C SER A 85 -17.22 -2.59 6.03
N TRP A 86 -17.95 -3.61 5.60
CA TRP A 86 -17.67 -4.32 4.37
C TRP A 86 -18.23 -3.53 3.18
N ILE A 87 -17.35 -2.98 2.36
CA ILE A 87 -17.69 -1.99 1.34
C ILE A 87 -18.05 -2.65 0.01
N GLY A 88 -17.27 -3.64 -0.40
CA GLY A 88 -17.46 -4.27 -1.69
C GLY A 88 -16.89 -5.67 -1.80
N VAL A 89 -17.32 -6.41 -2.80
CA VAL A 89 -16.88 -7.77 -3.10
C VAL A 89 -16.44 -7.86 -4.57
N ASN A 90 -15.33 -8.54 -4.80
CA ASN A 90 -14.87 -8.86 -6.16
C ASN A 90 -15.75 -9.97 -6.75
N ILE A 91 -16.45 -9.66 -7.83
CA ILE A 91 -17.29 -10.61 -8.56
C ILE A 91 -16.62 -11.13 -9.84
N ASP A 92 -15.45 -10.62 -10.19
CA ASP A 92 -14.67 -10.96 -11.36
C ASP A 92 -13.33 -11.61 -10.92
N ALA A 93 -13.39 -12.68 -10.14
CA ALA A 93 -12.23 -13.31 -9.51
C ALA A 93 -11.16 -13.83 -10.50
N ASP A 94 -11.52 -14.00 -11.77
CA ASP A 94 -10.61 -14.41 -12.85
C ASP A 94 -9.71 -13.28 -13.35
N LEU A 95 -10.06 -12.03 -13.01
CA LEU A 95 -9.22 -10.90 -13.38
C LEU A 95 -7.98 -10.81 -12.49
N PRO A 96 -6.83 -10.36 -13.04
CA PRO A 96 -5.64 -10.14 -12.26
C PRO A 96 -5.86 -9.03 -11.21
N PRO A 97 -5.18 -9.08 -10.05
CA PRO A 97 -5.38 -8.15 -8.94
C PRO A 97 -5.29 -6.67 -9.32
N GLU A 98 -4.49 -6.33 -10.32
CA GLU A 98 -4.29 -4.96 -10.80
C GLU A 98 -5.53 -4.39 -11.53
N LYS A 99 -6.45 -5.27 -11.93
CA LYS A 99 -7.70 -4.90 -12.61
C LYS A 99 -8.94 -5.13 -11.75
N VAL A 100 -8.75 -5.44 -10.46
CA VAL A 100 -9.84 -5.74 -9.55
C VAL A 100 -10.83 -4.57 -9.44
N THR A 101 -12.10 -4.91 -9.44
CA THR A 101 -13.22 -4.01 -9.11
C THR A 101 -14.11 -4.69 -8.09
N PHE A 102 -14.81 -3.90 -7.29
CA PHE A 102 -15.64 -4.39 -6.22
C PHE A 102 -17.08 -3.92 -6.39
N ALA A 103 -18.02 -4.85 -6.46
CA ALA A 103 -19.44 -4.52 -6.38
C ALA A 103 -19.77 -4.09 -4.94
N ALA A 104 -20.42 -2.94 -4.77
CA ALA A 104 -20.82 -2.45 -3.45
C ALA A 104 -21.74 -3.44 -2.73
N VAL A 105 -21.66 -3.51 -1.38
CA VAL A 105 -22.49 -4.41 -0.56
C VAL A 105 -23.46 -3.60 0.29
N PRO A 106 -24.61 -3.16 -0.27
CA PRO A 106 -25.52 -2.23 0.38
C PRO A 106 -26.28 -2.82 1.59
N THR A 107 -26.13 -4.13 1.82
CA THR A 107 -26.70 -4.81 2.99
C THR A 107 -25.91 -4.59 4.28
N PHE A 108 -24.67 -4.12 4.19
CA PHE A 108 -23.81 -3.83 5.36
C PHE A 108 -23.88 -2.37 5.79
N SER A 109 -24.07 -1.46 4.84
CA SER A 109 -24.13 -0.02 5.12
C SER A 109 -25.00 0.67 4.10
N TYR A 110 -25.53 1.82 4.47
CA TYR A 110 -26.09 2.77 3.54
C TYR A 110 -24.97 3.59 2.92
N PHE A 111 -24.93 3.66 1.59
CA PHE A 111 -23.90 4.34 0.83
C PHE A 111 -24.40 5.67 0.28
N GLU A 112 -23.60 6.70 0.48
CA GLU A 112 -23.66 7.97 -0.23
C GLU A 112 -22.31 8.20 -0.89
N PHE A 113 -22.31 8.95 -1.98
CA PHE A 113 -21.10 9.22 -2.79
C PHE A 113 -20.99 10.72 -2.99
N ILE A 114 -19.85 11.31 -2.63
CA ILE A 114 -19.53 12.70 -2.92
C ILE A 114 -18.84 12.73 -4.28
N PRO A 115 -19.47 13.29 -5.34
CA PRO A 115 -18.82 13.43 -6.63
C PRO A 115 -17.58 14.32 -6.50
N LEU A 116 -16.46 13.84 -7.06
CA LEU A 116 -15.22 14.58 -7.12
C LEU A 116 -15.00 15.01 -8.55
N HIS A 117 -15.10 16.31 -8.81
CA HIS A 117 -14.86 16.89 -10.12
C HIS A 117 -13.42 17.40 -10.17
N PRO A 118 -12.61 16.98 -11.16
CA PRO A 118 -11.33 17.62 -11.36
C PRO A 118 -11.59 19.11 -11.62
N PRO A 119 -10.84 20.00 -10.99
CA PRO A 119 -10.97 21.43 -11.24
C PRO A 119 -10.72 21.72 -12.73
N SER A 120 -11.44 22.69 -13.27
CA SER A 120 -11.22 23.18 -14.64
C SER A 120 -9.91 23.97 -14.68
N GLY A 121 -8.78 23.25 -14.90
CA GLY A 121 -7.42 23.81 -14.92
C GLY A 121 -6.40 22.83 -14.34
N GLU A 122 -5.12 23.18 -14.37
CA GLU A 122 -4.00 22.39 -13.87
C GLU A 122 -3.96 22.33 -12.33
N PHE A 123 -4.83 21.54 -11.67
CA PHE A 123 -4.88 21.48 -10.20
C PHE A 123 -4.99 20.05 -9.64
N THR A 124 -4.75 19.90 -8.34
CA THR A 124 -4.46 18.66 -7.61
C THR A 124 -5.69 18.00 -6.96
N VAL A 125 -5.51 16.79 -6.40
CA VAL A 125 -6.57 15.94 -5.81
C VAL A 125 -7.39 16.62 -4.68
N ASP A 126 -6.85 17.63 -3.98
CA ASP A 126 -7.60 18.39 -2.95
C ASP A 126 -8.39 19.57 -3.53
N ASP A 127 -8.11 19.94 -4.77
CA ASP A 127 -8.87 20.95 -5.47
C ASP A 127 -10.13 20.38 -6.12
N TYR A 128 -10.47 19.10 -5.88
CA TYR A 128 -11.74 18.56 -6.30
C TYR A 128 -12.88 19.39 -5.73
N VAL A 129 -13.67 19.94 -6.61
CA VAL A 129 -14.95 20.56 -6.23
C VAL A 129 -15.87 19.42 -5.81
N GLU A 130 -16.23 19.39 -4.54
CA GLU A 130 -17.18 18.42 -4.01
C GLU A 130 -18.59 18.81 -4.47
N GLY A 131 -19.25 17.87 -5.13
CA GLY A 131 -20.68 18.01 -5.43
C GLY A 131 -21.56 17.60 -4.23
N GLU A 132 -22.85 17.78 -4.38
CA GLU A 132 -23.81 17.20 -3.42
C GLU A 132 -23.73 15.68 -3.45
N THR A 133 -23.91 15.05 -2.28
CA THR A 133 -23.92 13.60 -2.18
C THR A 133 -25.00 12.99 -3.04
N VAL A 134 -24.65 11.91 -3.74
CA VAL A 134 -25.60 11.12 -4.53
C VAL A 134 -25.77 9.74 -3.94
N SER A 135 -26.94 9.14 -4.13
CA SER A 135 -27.21 7.77 -3.72
C SER A 135 -26.51 6.76 -4.64
N LEU A 136 -26.40 5.52 -4.15
CA LEU A 136 -25.80 4.38 -4.88
C LEU A 136 -26.38 4.17 -6.29
N SER A 137 -27.66 4.46 -6.51
CA SER A 137 -28.33 4.31 -7.80
C SER A 137 -28.10 5.48 -8.78
N LYS A 138 -27.49 6.57 -8.32
CA LYS A 138 -27.29 7.81 -9.11
C LYS A 138 -25.82 8.05 -9.48
N VAL A 139 -24.93 7.14 -9.15
CA VAL A 139 -23.53 7.25 -9.56
C VAL A 139 -23.35 7.00 -11.06
N THR A 140 -22.35 7.62 -11.65
CA THR A 140 -22.06 7.58 -13.08
C THR A 140 -20.76 6.85 -13.36
N VAL A 141 -20.73 5.99 -14.37
CA VAL A 141 -19.51 5.28 -14.82
C VAL A 141 -18.45 6.27 -15.28
N GLY A 142 -17.21 6.05 -14.87
CA GLY A 142 -16.04 6.91 -15.14
C GLY A 142 -15.90 8.07 -14.17
N GLN A 143 -16.90 8.34 -13.33
CA GLN A 143 -16.84 9.40 -12.33
C GLN A 143 -16.15 8.92 -11.07
N GLN A 144 -15.36 9.80 -10.44
CA GLN A 144 -14.71 9.58 -9.15
C GLN A 144 -15.59 10.10 -8.02
N TYR A 145 -15.52 9.37 -6.88
CA TYR A 145 -16.32 9.68 -5.70
C TYR A 145 -15.54 9.41 -4.43
N GLU A 146 -15.78 10.21 -3.38
CA GLU A 146 -15.46 9.83 -2.02
C GLU A 146 -16.65 9.07 -1.41
N ILE A 147 -16.36 7.96 -0.72
CA ILE A 147 -17.39 7.13 -0.08
C ILE A 147 -17.79 7.72 1.28
N VAL A 148 -19.10 7.83 1.51
CA VAL A 148 -19.71 8.16 2.79
C VAL A 148 -20.59 7.00 3.22
N LEU A 149 -20.41 6.55 4.46
CA LEU A 149 -21.13 5.40 5.02
C LEU A 149 -21.99 5.78 6.21
N THR A 150 -23.20 5.20 6.27
CA THR A 150 -24.00 5.13 7.48
C THR A 150 -24.18 3.66 7.84
N THR A 151 -23.72 3.27 9.04
CA THR A 151 -23.72 1.87 9.49
C THR A 151 -24.78 1.61 10.54
N PHE A 152 -25.26 0.37 10.65
CA PHE A 152 -26.21 -0.03 11.69
C PHE A 152 -25.60 0.01 13.10
N THR A 153 -24.28 0.07 13.21
CA THR A 153 -23.56 0.16 14.50
C THR A 153 -23.48 1.59 15.04
N GLY A 154 -24.01 2.57 14.33
CA GLY A 154 -24.15 3.95 14.81
C GLY A 154 -23.24 4.99 14.19
N LEU A 155 -22.42 4.64 13.20
CA LEU A 155 -21.71 5.64 12.41
C LEU A 155 -22.69 6.28 11.42
N TYR A 156 -22.88 7.57 11.55
CA TYR A 156 -23.78 8.35 10.72
C TYR A 156 -22.99 9.25 9.76
N ARG A 157 -23.20 9.05 8.44
CA ARG A 157 -22.54 9.79 7.36
C ARG A 157 -21.03 9.93 7.55
N CYS A 158 -20.38 8.81 7.91
CA CYS A 158 -18.95 8.76 8.11
C CYS A 158 -18.22 8.84 6.77
N ARG A 159 -17.39 9.86 6.58
CA ARG A 159 -16.49 9.98 5.42
C ARG A 159 -15.28 9.10 5.66
N LEU A 160 -15.10 8.08 4.82
CA LEU A 160 -13.92 7.20 4.89
C LEU A 160 -12.64 7.91 4.45
N GLY A 161 -12.77 8.88 3.55
CA GLY A 161 -11.66 9.49 2.84
C GLY A 161 -11.12 8.62 1.71
N ASP A 162 -11.77 7.52 1.39
CA ASP A 162 -11.41 6.65 0.27
C ASP A 162 -12.03 7.20 -1.02
N VAL A 163 -11.20 7.36 -2.05
CA VAL A 163 -11.62 7.76 -3.40
C VAL A 163 -11.71 6.52 -4.27
N ILE A 164 -12.86 6.38 -4.93
CA ILE A 164 -13.13 5.31 -5.89
C ILE A 164 -13.53 5.87 -7.25
N GLU A 165 -13.38 5.06 -8.28
CA GLU A 165 -13.98 5.29 -9.59
C GLU A 165 -15.06 4.25 -9.82
N VAL A 166 -16.22 4.67 -10.30
CA VAL A 166 -17.26 3.74 -10.74
C VAL A 166 -16.91 3.23 -12.13
N THR A 167 -16.70 1.92 -12.26
CA THR A 167 -16.25 1.29 -13.52
C THR A 167 -17.38 0.59 -14.29
N GLY A 168 -18.55 0.45 -13.67
CA GLY A 168 -19.71 -0.22 -14.25
C GLY A 168 -20.71 -0.60 -13.17
N PHE A 169 -21.62 -1.53 -13.51
CA PHE A 169 -22.65 -2.03 -12.61
C PHE A 169 -22.74 -3.56 -12.65
N TYR A 170 -23.18 -4.14 -11.54
CA TYR A 170 -23.58 -5.52 -11.41
C TYR A 170 -24.96 -5.57 -10.77
N ASN A 171 -25.99 -6.07 -11.50
CA ASN A 171 -27.38 -6.12 -11.03
C ASN A 171 -27.87 -4.80 -10.41
N GLY A 172 -27.52 -3.66 -11.00
CA GLY A 172 -27.88 -2.33 -10.49
C GLY A 172 -26.99 -1.79 -9.35
N THR A 173 -26.04 -2.57 -8.87
CA THR A 173 -25.05 -2.15 -7.86
C THR A 173 -23.78 -1.65 -8.54
N PRO A 174 -23.20 -0.51 -8.18
CA PRO A 174 -21.98 -0.01 -8.81
C PRO A 174 -20.79 -0.91 -8.51
N LYS A 175 -19.97 -1.12 -9.55
CA LYS A 175 -18.63 -1.69 -9.45
C LYS A 175 -17.64 -0.55 -9.27
N MET A 176 -16.83 -0.64 -8.24
CA MET A 176 -15.91 0.40 -7.81
C MET A 176 -14.47 -0.06 -7.92
N ARG A 177 -13.60 0.79 -8.44
CA ARG A 177 -12.15 0.63 -8.35
C ARG A 177 -11.63 1.59 -7.29
N PHE A 178 -10.89 1.07 -6.31
CA PHE A 178 -10.20 1.90 -5.33
C PHE A 178 -9.06 2.67 -6.01
N LEU A 179 -8.97 3.96 -5.76
CA LEU A 179 -7.92 4.82 -6.30
C LEU A 179 -6.91 5.20 -5.22
N CYS A 180 -7.35 5.92 -4.19
CA CYS A 180 -6.46 6.43 -3.13
C CYS A 180 -7.23 6.80 -1.87
N ARG A 181 -6.48 7.25 -0.83
CA ARG A 181 -7.02 7.92 0.35
C ARG A 181 -6.68 9.40 0.34
N ARG A 182 -7.69 10.27 0.43
CA ARG A 182 -7.51 11.74 0.47
C ARG A 182 -6.77 12.23 1.71
N LYS A 183 -6.86 11.52 2.84
CA LYS A 183 -6.31 11.95 4.14
C LYS A 183 -4.81 11.70 4.30
N LEU A 184 -4.18 10.95 3.39
CA LEU A 184 -2.77 10.62 3.43
C LEU A 184 -2.06 11.30 2.26
N MET A 185 -1.62 12.55 2.49
CA MET A 185 -0.95 13.33 1.46
C MET A 185 0.39 13.84 1.95
N LEU A 186 1.36 13.87 1.03
CA LEU A 186 2.55 14.67 1.15
C LEU A 186 2.24 16.08 0.66
N THR A 187 2.42 17.07 1.51
CA THR A 187 2.28 18.48 1.17
C THR A 187 3.26 19.32 1.97
N ILE A 188 3.85 20.28 1.34
CA ILE A 188 4.78 21.26 1.97
C ILE A 188 4.26 22.68 1.73
N ASN A 189 3.88 22.95 0.49
CA ASN A 189 3.48 24.28 0.05
C ASN A 189 2.11 24.23 -0.66
N ILE A 190 2.10 24.36 -1.98
CA ILE A 190 0.93 24.22 -2.84
C ILE A 190 0.79 22.81 -3.45
N ASP A 191 1.81 22.00 -3.25
CA ASP A 191 1.91 20.63 -3.70
C ASP A 191 0.98 19.69 -2.92
N LYS A 192 0.44 18.70 -3.62
CA LYS A 192 -0.48 17.74 -3.02
C LYS A 192 -0.30 16.37 -3.68
N ASN A 193 0.54 15.55 -3.07
CA ASN A 193 0.80 14.21 -3.57
C ASN A 193 0.11 13.17 -2.68
N THR A 194 -0.73 12.35 -3.29
CA THR A 194 -1.44 11.27 -2.61
C THR A 194 -0.50 10.10 -2.30
N GLU A 195 -0.93 9.21 -1.42
CA GLU A 195 -0.22 7.95 -1.17
C GLU A 195 0.01 7.15 -2.47
N ASN A 196 -0.94 7.20 -3.41
CA ASN A 196 -0.83 6.55 -4.71
C ASN A 196 0.25 7.20 -5.58
N ASP A 197 0.36 8.53 -5.58
CA ASP A 197 1.40 9.23 -6.35
C ASP A 197 2.78 8.87 -5.84
N VAL A 198 2.97 8.85 -4.51
CA VAL A 198 4.23 8.41 -3.89
C VAL A 198 4.55 6.96 -4.26
N GLN A 199 3.55 6.09 -4.27
CA GLN A 199 3.72 4.69 -4.63
C GLN A 199 4.18 4.52 -6.09
N LEU A 200 3.57 5.24 -7.03
CA LEU A 200 3.97 5.26 -8.44
C LEU A 200 5.38 5.81 -8.64
N VAL A 201 5.72 6.88 -7.92
CA VAL A 201 7.05 7.50 -7.93
C VAL A 201 8.11 6.50 -7.44
N VAL A 202 7.86 5.83 -6.31
CA VAL A 202 8.76 4.82 -5.75
C VAL A 202 8.87 3.61 -6.67
N GLU A 203 7.79 3.16 -7.29
CA GLU A 203 7.82 2.06 -8.27
C GLU A 203 8.72 2.39 -9.46
N LYS A 204 8.65 3.62 -9.97
CA LYS A 204 9.50 4.09 -11.06
C LYS A 204 10.97 4.17 -10.64
N GLY A 205 11.26 4.87 -9.54
CA GLY A 205 12.63 5.03 -9.04
C GLY A 205 13.30 3.71 -8.67
N SER A 206 12.55 2.74 -8.14
CA SER A 206 13.09 1.43 -7.74
C SER A 206 13.44 0.51 -8.90
N GLN A 207 13.08 0.84 -10.14
CA GLN A 207 13.50 0.05 -11.32
C GLN A 207 15.02 -0.04 -11.45
N GLY A 208 15.73 1.04 -11.09
CA GLY A 208 17.18 1.07 -11.07
C GLY A 208 17.82 0.05 -10.13
N LEU A 209 17.17 -0.24 -8.99
CA LEU A 209 17.66 -1.25 -8.04
C LEU A 209 17.70 -2.66 -8.65
N SER A 210 16.66 -3.05 -9.38
CA SER A 210 16.57 -4.37 -10.01
C SER A 210 17.69 -4.59 -11.03
N MET A 211 18.09 -3.56 -11.75
CA MET A 211 19.22 -3.60 -12.69
C MET A 211 20.56 -3.76 -11.97
N ALA A 212 20.69 -3.25 -10.75
CA ALA A 212 21.85 -3.40 -9.89
C ALA A 212 21.85 -4.70 -9.05
N GLY A 213 20.86 -5.58 -9.24
CA GLY A 213 20.75 -6.85 -8.51
C GLY A 213 20.23 -6.69 -7.09
N ALA A 214 19.60 -5.57 -6.77
CA ALA A 214 18.98 -5.30 -5.46
C ALA A 214 17.47 -5.19 -5.57
N GLU A 215 16.78 -5.30 -4.44
CA GLU A 215 15.32 -5.25 -4.36
C GLU A 215 14.87 -4.27 -3.27
N LEU A 216 13.81 -3.51 -3.54
CA LEU A 216 13.11 -2.74 -2.55
C LEU A 216 12.29 -3.69 -1.67
N VAL A 217 12.58 -3.69 -0.36
CA VAL A 217 11.87 -4.53 0.63
C VAL A 217 10.59 -3.83 1.07
N ASP A 218 10.70 -2.57 1.51
CA ASP A 218 9.58 -1.74 1.92
C ASP A 218 9.96 -0.26 1.90
N PHE A 219 8.95 0.63 1.97
CA PHE A 219 9.16 2.06 1.98
C PHE A 219 8.05 2.81 2.72
N THR A 220 8.39 4.02 3.14
CA THR A 220 7.46 5.06 3.57
C THR A 220 8.03 6.43 3.22
N SER A 221 7.22 7.47 3.38
CA SER A 221 7.63 8.83 3.10
C SER A 221 7.11 9.83 4.13
N CYS A 222 7.71 10.99 4.18
CA CYS A 222 7.19 12.12 4.94
C CYS A 222 7.56 13.45 4.29
N ALA A 223 6.85 14.52 4.65
CA ALA A 223 7.24 15.89 4.39
C ALA A 223 8.08 16.40 5.57
N ASN A 224 9.32 16.81 5.32
CA ASN A 224 10.17 17.49 6.29
C ASN A 224 10.01 19.00 6.12
N GLN A 225 9.39 19.66 7.11
CA GLN A 225 9.14 21.11 7.12
C GLN A 225 10.07 21.88 8.06
N ARG A 226 11.12 21.23 8.58
CA ARG A 226 12.01 21.86 9.58
C ARG A 226 12.99 22.85 8.97
N ASP A 227 13.32 22.67 7.70
CA ASP A 227 14.24 23.54 6.96
C ASP A 227 13.47 24.59 6.15
N SER A 228 14.12 25.71 5.83
CA SER A 228 13.53 26.74 4.98
C SER A 228 13.21 26.16 3.61
N GLY A 229 11.93 26.13 3.25
CA GLY A 229 11.42 25.56 2.01
C GLY A 229 10.87 24.14 2.11
N GLY A 230 11.26 23.38 3.14
CA GLY A 230 10.85 21.98 3.30
C GLY A 230 11.27 21.07 2.13
N HIS A 231 11.17 19.77 2.30
CA HIS A 231 11.42 18.79 1.23
C HIS A 231 10.75 17.46 1.57
N TYR A 232 10.57 16.60 0.57
CA TYR A 232 10.11 15.24 0.77
C TYR A 232 11.26 14.33 1.14
N VAL A 233 11.00 13.40 2.05
CA VAL A 233 11.91 12.32 2.43
C VAL A 233 11.25 10.99 2.14
N VAL A 234 11.93 10.12 1.40
CA VAL A 234 11.51 8.75 1.15
C VAL A 234 12.48 7.81 1.85
N PHE A 235 11.96 6.92 2.69
CA PHE A 235 12.75 5.91 3.40
C PHE A 235 12.62 4.58 2.69
N TRP A 236 13.74 3.98 2.30
CA TRP A 236 13.81 2.67 1.66
C TRP A 236 14.55 1.66 2.53
N GLU A 237 13.96 0.49 2.73
CA GLU A 237 14.68 -0.71 3.13
C GLU A 237 14.96 -1.53 1.88
N ILE A 238 16.23 -1.84 1.62
CA ILE A 238 16.66 -2.55 0.42
C ILE A 238 17.35 -3.87 0.80
N GLU A 239 17.20 -4.87 -0.06
CA GLU A 239 17.95 -6.13 -0.02
C GLU A 239 18.99 -6.11 -1.13
N GLY A 240 20.26 -6.36 -0.77
CA GLY A 240 21.43 -6.31 -1.67
C GLY A 240 22.30 -5.08 -1.42
N ASP A 241 23.49 -5.09 -1.97
CA ASP A 241 24.43 -3.99 -1.91
C ASP A 241 24.28 -3.11 -3.16
N VAL A 242 24.17 -1.79 -2.95
CA VAL A 242 23.93 -0.83 -4.02
C VAL A 242 24.94 0.31 -3.92
N GLU A 243 25.57 0.62 -5.04
CA GLU A 243 26.46 1.78 -5.16
C GLU A 243 25.66 3.09 -5.00
N GLU A 244 26.34 4.12 -4.51
CA GLU A 244 25.74 5.43 -4.29
C GLU A 244 25.28 6.10 -5.59
N SER A 245 25.97 5.83 -6.68
CA SER A 245 25.61 6.29 -8.04
C SER A 245 24.22 5.80 -8.47
N VAL A 246 23.91 4.54 -8.20
CA VAL A 246 22.59 3.95 -8.49
C VAL A 246 21.52 4.57 -7.61
N LEU A 247 21.78 4.75 -6.30
CA LEU A 247 20.83 5.40 -5.38
C LEU A 247 20.57 6.86 -5.78
N SER A 248 21.60 7.56 -6.26
CA SER A 248 21.47 8.95 -6.75
C SER A 248 20.58 9.04 -7.97
N GLU A 249 20.73 8.11 -8.92
CA GLU A 249 19.87 8.08 -10.10
C GLU A 249 18.43 7.66 -9.73
N CYS A 250 18.24 6.68 -8.83
CA CYS A 250 16.92 6.33 -8.30
C CYS A 250 16.24 7.53 -7.62
N CYS A 251 16.98 8.29 -6.80
CA CYS A 251 16.47 9.47 -6.11
C CYS A 251 16.04 10.57 -7.10
N LYS A 252 16.87 10.84 -8.10
CA LYS A 252 16.58 11.78 -9.17
C LYS A 252 15.35 11.35 -9.99
N GLU A 253 15.25 10.07 -10.35
CA GLU A 253 14.13 9.53 -11.12
C GLU A 253 12.82 9.62 -10.32
N MET A 254 12.86 9.38 -9.00
CA MET A 254 11.71 9.63 -8.13
C MET A 254 11.28 11.09 -8.15
N ASP A 255 12.21 12.03 -7.97
CA ASP A 255 11.91 13.47 -7.91
C ASP A 255 11.30 13.98 -9.22
N LEU A 256 11.77 13.48 -10.37
CA LEU A 256 11.23 13.79 -11.70
C LEU A 256 9.88 13.12 -12.01
N SER A 257 9.52 12.09 -11.26
CA SER A 257 8.33 11.28 -11.51
C SER A 257 7.08 11.79 -10.82
N PHE A 258 7.19 12.76 -9.91
CA PHE A 258 6.03 13.46 -9.37
C PHE A 258 5.35 14.27 -10.48
N VAL A 259 4.04 14.03 -10.64
CA VAL A 259 3.25 14.66 -11.71
C VAL A 259 2.41 15.85 -11.22
N ASP A 260 2.32 16.05 -9.90
CA ASP A 260 1.60 17.16 -9.30
C ASP A 260 2.19 18.51 -9.79
N PRO A 261 1.38 19.38 -10.44
CA PRO A 261 1.89 20.65 -10.95
C PRO A 261 2.43 21.57 -9.86
N GLY A 262 1.82 21.54 -8.67
CA GLY A 262 2.26 22.33 -7.51
C GLY A 262 3.65 21.90 -7.06
N TYR A 263 3.92 20.58 -7.01
CA TYR A 263 5.24 20.06 -6.71
C TYR A 263 6.27 20.46 -7.77
N VAL A 264 5.97 20.19 -9.04
CA VAL A 264 6.90 20.50 -10.16
C VAL A 264 7.26 21.99 -10.22
N LEU A 265 6.27 22.88 -10.07
CA LEU A 265 6.50 24.32 -10.04
C LEU A 265 7.33 24.75 -8.82
N SER A 266 7.02 24.22 -7.64
CA SER A 266 7.73 24.51 -6.40
C SER A 266 9.17 24.03 -6.44
N ARG A 267 9.43 22.85 -7.03
CA ARG A 267 10.79 22.34 -7.24
C ARG A 267 11.59 23.24 -8.20
N LYS A 268 10.99 23.62 -9.34
CA LYS A 268 11.62 24.55 -10.31
C LYS A 268 11.89 25.92 -9.74
N ALA A 269 11.01 26.40 -8.86
CA ALA A 269 11.14 27.70 -8.21
C ALA A 269 12.08 27.65 -6.97
N GLY A 270 12.52 26.48 -6.54
CA GLY A 270 13.33 26.30 -5.33
C GLY A 270 12.58 26.55 -4.02
N THR A 271 11.23 26.60 -4.05
CA THR A 271 10.39 26.78 -2.86
C THR A 271 10.13 25.46 -2.12
N ILE A 272 10.38 24.32 -2.76
CA ILE A 272 10.53 23.00 -2.15
C ILE A 272 11.94 22.52 -2.47
N GLY A 273 12.66 22.06 -1.43
CA GLY A 273 14.01 21.54 -1.53
C GLY A 273 14.09 20.19 -2.27
N PRO A 274 15.30 19.72 -2.62
CA PRO A 274 15.51 18.44 -3.27
C PRO A 274 14.92 17.26 -2.48
N LEU A 275 14.31 16.30 -3.18
CA LEU A 275 13.91 15.03 -2.58
C LEU A 275 15.10 14.36 -1.90
N GLU A 276 14.91 13.84 -0.70
CA GLU A 276 15.89 13.01 -0.01
C GLU A 276 15.46 11.54 -0.02
N LEU A 277 16.38 10.68 -0.41
CA LEU A 277 16.27 9.23 -0.25
C LEU A 277 17.12 8.79 0.94
N HIS A 278 16.47 8.25 1.96
CA HIS A 278 17.09 7.68 3.15
C HIS A 278 17.06 6.16 3.06
N VAL A 279 18.20 5.52 2.92
CA VAL A 279 18.30 4.08 3.02
C VAL A 279 18.41 3.69 4.49
N VAL A 280 17.51 2.83 4.94
CA VAL A 280 17.49 2.37 6.33
C VAL A 280 18.09 0.97 6.45
N GLU A 281 18.57 0.65 7.66
CA GLU A 281 19.11 -0.68 7.97
C GLU A 281 18.07 -1.76 7.71
N LYS A 282 18.54 -2.93 7.29
CA LYS A 282 17.72 -4.13 7.10
C LYS A 282 16.96 -4.51 8.37
N GLY A 283 15.69 -4.87 8.23
CA GLY A 283 14.77 -5.21 9.32
C GLY A 283 14.19 -3.99 10.04
N THR A 284 14.32 -2.78 9.51
CA THR A 284 13.76 -1.56 10.12
C THR A 284 12.24 -1.59 10.09
N PHE A 285 11.62 -1.94 8.96
CA PHE A 285 10.16 -2.04 8.88
C PHE A 285 9.59 -3.17 9.72
N ASN A 286 10.33 -4.27 9.91
CA ASN A 286 9.96 -5.31 10.87
C ASN A 286 9.95 -4.80 12.32
N LYS A 287 10.90 -3.94 12.70
CA LYS A 287 10.90 -3.31 14.04
C LYS A 287 9.73 -2.35 14.24
N ILE A 288 9.33 -1.64 13.18
CA ILE A 288 8.13 -0.80 13.21
C ILE A 288 6.89 -1.68 13.42
N LEU A 289 6.79 -2.79 12.70
CA LEU A 289 5.72 -3.78 12.86
C LEU A 289 5.68 -4.33 14.29
N ASP A 290 6.82 -4.80 14.82
CA ASP A 290 6.93 -5.36 16.18
C ASP A 290 6.49 -4.36 17.24
N TYR A 291 6.83 -3.09 17.06
CA TYR A 291 6.38 -2.01 17.94
C TYR A 291 4.84 -1.90 17.97
N PHE A 292 4.18 -1.88 16.81
CA PHE A 292 2.73 -1.79 16.76
C PHE A 292 2.03 -3.05 17.30
N ILE A 293 2.61 -4.23 17.06
CA ILE A 293 2.14 -5.49 17.67
C ILE A 293 2.25 -5.41 19.20
N GLY A 294 3.34 -4.86 19.71
CA GLY A 294 3.54 -4.61 21.15
C GLY A 294 2.49 -3.67 21.75
N LEU A 295 1.94 -2.76 20.97
CA LEU A 295 0.81 -1.88 21.34
C LEU A 295 -0.56 -2.54 21.17
N GLY A 296 -0.62 -3.81 20.74
CA GLY A 296 -1.86 -4.55 20.58
C GLY A 296 -2.42 -4.59 19.15
N ALA A 297 -1.70 -4.07 18.16
CA ALA A 297 -2.10 -4.21 16.76
C ALA A 297 -2.07 -5.69 16.32
N ALA A 298 -3.09 -6.12 15.60
CA ALA A 298 -3.08 -7.44 14.99
C ALA A 298 -2.12 -7.48 13.81
N LEU A 299 -1.26 -8.50 13.76
CA LEU A 299 -0.31 -8.70 12.65
C LEU A 299 -1.00 -8.66 11.27
N SER A 300 -2.18 -9.26 11.15
CA SER A 300 -2.96 -9.30 9.91
C SER A 300 -3.57 -7.96 9.49
N GLN A 301 -3.59 -6.98 10.39
CA GLN A 301 -4.20 -5.65 10.14
C GLN A 301 -3.15 -4.56 9.93
N PHE A 302 -1.89 -4.82 10.28
CA PHE A 302 -0.84 -3.82 10.09
C PHE A 302 -0.52 -3.66 8.61
N LYS A 303 -0.46 -2.40 8.19
CA LYS A 303 0.00 -1.99 6.86
C LYS A 303 1.01 -0.87 7.05
N THR A 304 2.18 -1.00 6.44
CA THR A 304 3.15 0.09 6.42
C THR A 304 2.52 1.31 5.74
N PRO A 305 2.38 2.46 6.43
CA PRO A 305 1.86 3.67 5.80
C PRO A 305 2.84 4.15 4.73
N ARG A 306 2.36 4.51 3.56
CA ARG A 306 3.20 5.04 2.47
C ARG A 306 3.59 6.50 2.70
N CYS A 307 2.76 7.23 3.44
CA CYS A 307 3.05 8.55 3.96
C CYS A 307 2.83 8.55 5.47
N THR A 308 3.72 9.15 6.23
CA THR A 308 3.59 9.19 7.70
C THR A 308 4.03 10.52 8.29
N SER A 309 3.27 11.01 9.26
CA SER A 309 3.64 12.09 10.18
C SER A 309 3.84 11.57 11.60
N ASN A 310 3.78 10.26 11.82
CA ASN A 310 3.93 9.66 13.13
C ASN A 310 5.37 9.81 13.64
N HIS A 311 5.54 10.63 14.67
CA HIS A 311 6.85 10.95 15.26
C HIS A 311 7.65 9.71 15.70
N PHE A 312 6.97 8.66 16.12
CA PHE A 312 7.63 7.46 16.59
C PHE A 312 8.21 6.65 15.42
N ILE A 313 7.43 6.48 14.35
CA ILE A 313 7.91 5.86 13.11
C ILE A 313 9.10 6.65 12.57
N LEU A 314 8.95 7.98 12.44
CA LEU A 314 10.00 8.85 11.93
C LEU A 314 11.27 8.78 12.78
N LYS A 315 11.14 8.72 14.11
CA LYS A 315 12.29 8.54 15.00
C LYS A 315 13.04 7.24 14.73
N ILE A 316 12.32 6.12 14.58
CA ILE A 316 12.94 4.81 14.26
C ILE A 316 13.65 4.89 12.91
N LEU A 317 12.99 5.43 11.89
CA LEU A 317 13.54 5.54 10.53
C LEU A 317 14.82 6.39 10.51
N HIS A 318 14.80 7.59 11.11
CA HIS A 318 15.99 8.45 11.18
C HIS A 318 17.14 7.82 11.96
N LEU A 319 16.86 7.17 13.10
CA LEU A 319 17.90 6.49 13.90
C LEU A 319 18.54 5.30 13.18
N ARG A 320 17.84 4.73 12.23
CA ARG A 320 18.30 3.57 11.47
C ARG A 320 18.65 3.90 10.02
N THR A 321 18.70 5.16 9.67
CA THR A 321 19.19 5.60 8.36
C THR A 321 20.71 5.41 8.31
N ILE A 322 21.15 4.66 7.29
CA ILE A 322 22.58 4.35 7.05
C ILE A 322 23.16 5.13 5.88
N LYS A 323 22.31 5.63 4.98
CA LYS A 323 22.74 6.45 3.84
C LYS A 323 21.66 7.46 3.49
N ILE A 324 22.08 8.67 3.12
CA ILE A 324 21.19 9.74 2.66
C ILE A 324 21.70 10.20 1.30
N VAL A 325 20.80 10.27 0.33
CA VAL A 325 21.07 10.75 -1.02
C VAL A 325 20.09 11.85 -1.36
N ARG A 326 20.57 12.94 -1.94
CA ARG A 326 19.74 14.06 -2.40
C ARG A 326 19.57 14.02 -3.91
N SER A 327 18.38 14.35 -4.34
CA SER A 327 18.07 14.45 -5.76
C SER A 327 18.83 15.60 -6.42
N THR A 328 19.34 15.31 -7.61
CA THR A 328 19.93 16.32 -8.50
C THR A 328 18.97 16.78 -9.60
N ALA A 329 17.69 16.37 -9.52
CA ALA A 329 16.65 16.86 -10.40
C ALA A 329 16.42 18.37 -10.17
N TYR A 330 16.11 19.08 -11.23
CA TYR A 330 15.84 20.53 -11.22
C TYR A 330 17.05 21.40 -10.76
N SER A 331 18.28 20.84 -10.75
CA SER A 331 19.51 21.58 -10.44
C SER A 331 19.99 22.37 -11.65
#